data_714c09cbb224cacf4c419f93f2551af1
#
_entry.id   714c09cbb224cacf4c419f93f2551af1
#
_cell.length_a   1.000
_cell.length_b   1.000
_cell.length_c   1.000
_cell.angle_alpha   90.00
_cell.angle_beta   90.00
_cell.angle_gamma   90.00
#
_symmetry.space_group_name_H-M   'P 1'
#
loop_
_entity.id
_entity.type
_entity.pdbx_description
1 polymer ?
#
loop_
_entity_poly.entity_id
_entity_poly.type
_entity_poly.pdbx_seq_one_letter_code
_entity_poly.pdbx_strand_id
1 'polypeptide(L)'
;KDAGMSLTAIAEEDGNIISITGATTANNGAVTFTVKTPDGANLQAIGQETPDANGEFSTEFNVSNWKQDGMYIIKASQGTSLLYSITLNVEVTGGMTAETSTTESSIVSNQSNDDLNVESNSISSTTEDRGLSIAANAMEGSDTIEITGQTSKTNEDVTFTVTSPNGNLVSVDQISPDTSGDFATDIS
;
A
#
# COMPACT_ATOMS: atom_id res chain seq x y z
N LYS A 1 -21.49 1.57 -1.28
CA LYS A 1 -20.70 1.47 -2.53
C LYS A 1 -19.25 1.59 -2.13
N ASP A 2 -18.46 0.58 -2.44
CA ASP A 2 -17.04 0.54 -2.14
C ASP A 2 -16.34 1.75 -2.76
N ALA A 3 -15.36 2.30 -2.08
CA ALA A 3 -14.61 3.45 -2.55
C ALA A 3 -13.11 3.22 -2.30
N GLY A 4 -12.28 3.54 -3.29
CA GLY A 4 -10.84 3.41 -3.19
C GLY A 4 -10.20 2.84 -4.45
N MET A 5 -8.94 2.43 -4.30
CA MET A 5 -8.10 1.91 -5.37
C MET A 5 -7.39 0.63 -4.89
N SER A 6 -7.11 -0.28 -5.80
CA SER A 6 -6.19 -1.39 -5.59
C SER A 6 -5.07 -1.35 -6.62
N LEU A 7 -3.89 -1.82 -6.26
CA LEU A 7 -2.71 -1.84 -7.11
C LEU A 7 -1.92 -3.12 -6.88
N THR A 8 -1.52 -3.78 -7.95
CA THR A 8 -0.67 -4.98 -7.91
C THR A 8 0.56 -4.74 -8.78
N ALA A 9 1.74 -4.99 -8.23
CA ALA A 9 2.99 -5.01 -8.96
C ALA A 9 3.48 -6.45 -9.12
N ILE A 10 3.83 -6.83 -10.33
CA ILE A 10 4.41 -8.12 -10.67
C ILE A 10 5.71 -7.89 -11.44
N ALA A 11 6.76 -8.57 -11.03
CA ALA A 11 8.03 -8.61 -11.75
C ALA A 11 8.65 -10.00 -11.61
N GLU A 12 9.31 -10.48 -12.66
CA GLU A 12 10.06 -11.73 -12.65
C GLU A 12 11.48 -11.50 -12.14
N GLU A 13 12.07 -12.51 -11.51
CA GLU A 13 13.50 -12.49 -11.15
C GLU A 13 14.37 -12.34 -12.42
N ASP A 14 15.38 -11.48 -12.34
CA ASP A 14 16.26 -11.12 -13.46
C ASP A 14 15.52 -10.54 -14.69
N GLY A 15 14.26 -10.13 -14.49
CA GLY A 15 13.46 -9.45 -15.50
C GLY A 15 13.85 -7.99 -15.67
N ASN A 16 13.29 -7.34 -16.66
CA ASN A 16 13.49 -5.91 -16.91
C ASN A 16 12.18 -5.12 -17.00
N ILE A 17 11.06 -5.75 -16.68
CA ILE A 17 9.73 -5.15 -16.70
C ILE A 17 9.08 -5.28 -15.32
N ILE A 18 8.53 -4.19 -14.83
CA ILE A 18 7.57 -4.17 -13.73
C ILE A 18 6.19 -3.97 -14.33
N SER A 19 5.34 -4.97 -14.23
CA SER A 19 3.93 -4.87 -14.66
C SER A 19 3.07 -4.40 -13.49
N ILE A 20 2.32 -3.34 -13.70
CA ILE A 20 1.39 -2.77 -12.73
C ILE A 20 -0.02 -2.95 -13.24
N THR A 21 -0.87 -3.55 -12.44
CA THR A 21 -2.32 -3.62 -12.68
C THR A 21 -3.07 -3.05 -11.50
N GLY A 22 -4.26 -2.54 -11.71
CA GLY A 22 -5.06 -2.01 -10.63
C GLY A 22 -6.50 -1.77 -11.01
N ALA A 23 -7.29 -1.42 -10.00
CA ALA A 23 -8.68 -1.03 -10.16
C ALA A 23 -8.99 0.16 -9.26
N THR A 24 -9.87 1.05 -9.74
CA THR A 24 -10.34 2.22 -9.00
C THR A 24 -11.85 2.33 -9.06
N THR A 25 -12.44 2.81 -8.00
CA THR A 25 -13.89 3.12 -7.96
C THR A 25 -14.20 4.57 -8.34
N ALA A 26 -13.17 5.40 -8.60
CA ALA A 26 -13.36 6.73 -9.12
C ALA A 26 -13.72 6.68 -10.62
N ASN A 27 -14.82 7.30 -10.99
CA ASN A 27 -15.40 7.18 -12.33
C ASN A 27 -14.78 8.14 -13.36
N ASN A 28 -13.87 9.01 -12.95
CA ASN A 28 -13.30 10.04 -13.82
C ASN A 28 -11.86 10.40 -13.42
N GLY A 29 -11.09 10.74 -14.41
CA GLY A 29 -9.70 11.13 -14.26
C GLY A 29 -8.72 9.97 -14.46
N ALA A 30 -7.55 10.31 -14.94
CA ALA A 30 -6.48 9.37 -15.14
C ALA A 30 -5.76 9.05 -13.81
N VAL A 31 -5.24 7.83 -13.71
CA VAL A 31 -4.30 7.42 -12.67
C VAL A 31 -2.90 7.85 -13.09
N THR A 32 -2.25 8.64 -12.26
CA THR A 32 -0.87 9.06 -12.46
C THR A 32 0.06 8.20 -11.63
N PHE A 33 1.11 7.69 -12.28
CA PHE A 33 2.17 6.93 -11.67
C PHE A 33 3.43 7.79 -11.56
N THR A 34 4.06 7.78 -10.40
CA THR A 34 5.39 8.33 -10.19
C THR A 34 6.29 7.26 -9.60
N VAL A 35 7.46 7.08 -10.19
CA VAL A 35 8.48 6.18 -9.66
C VAL A 35 9.63 7.02 -9.15
N LYS A 36 10.02 6.82 -7.91
CA LYS A 36 11.18 7.47 -7.30
C LYS A 36 12.31 6.48 -7.10
N THR A 37 13.53 7.01 -7.14
CA THR A 37 14.74 6.28 -6.79
C THR A 37 14.72 5.76 -5.35
N PRO A 38 15.52 4.74 -5.00
CA PRO A 38 15.55 4.16 -3.66
C PRO A 38 15.81 5.16 -2.52
N ASP A 39 16.57 6.21 -2.80
CA ASP A 39 16.80 7.33 -1.86
C ASP A 39 15.62 8.30 -1.75
N GLY A 40 14.57 8.13 -2.57
CA GLY A 40 13.39 9.00 -2.64
C GLY A 40 13.66 10.39 -3.23
N ALA A 41 14.91 10.70 -3.60
CA ALA A 41 15.32 12.06 -3.96
C ALA A 41 14.97 12.43 -5.41
N ASN A 42 14.98 11.43 -6.32
CA ASN A 42 14.81 11.70 -7.75
C ASN A 42 13.58 10.99 -8.31
N LEU A 43 12.95 11.65 -9.28
CA LEU A 43 11.91 11.05 -10.11
C LEU A 43 12.60 10.20 -11.19
N GLN A 44 12.34 8.89 -11.18
CA GLN A 44 12.89 7.93 -12.13
C GLN A 44 12.00 7.75 -13.35
N ALA A 45 10.69 7.67 -13.14
CA ALA A 45 9.70 7.51 -14.20
C ALA A 45 8.37 8.14 -13.82
N ILE A 46 7.59 8.48 -14.83
CA ILE A 46 6.21 8.94 -14.71
C ILE A 46 5.37 8.23 -15.77
N GLY A 47 4.14 7.87 -15.41
CA GLY A 47 3.15 7.30 -16.33
C GLY A 47 1.77 7.83 -16.02
N GLN A 48 0.85 7.65 -16.96
CA GLN A 48 -0.54 8.01 -16.78
C GLN A 48 -1.41 7.05 -17.57
N GLU A 49 -2.43 6.48 -16.90
CA GLU A 49 -3.38 5.55 -17.50
C GLU A 49 -4.81 6.01 -17.22
N THR A 50 -5.66 5.86 -18.22
CA THR A 50 -7.10 6.10 -18.05
C THR A 50 -7.78 4.79 -17.76
N PRO A 51 -8.41 4.64 -16.57
CA PRO A 51 -9.16 3.43 -16.25
C PRO A 51 -10.28 3.16 -17.28
N ASP A 52 -10.55 1.91 -17.52
CA ASP A 52 -11.63 1.48 -18.38
C ASP A 52 -13.01 1.69 -17.72
N ALA A 53 -14.08 1.23 -18.38
CA ALA A 53 -15.46 1.35 -17.88
C ALA A 53 -15.70 0.59 -16.56
N ASN A 54 -14.87 -0.39 -16.22
CA ASN A 54 -14.93 -1.16 -14.98
C ASN A 54 -14.03 -0.54 -13.89
N GLY A 55 -13.25 0.48 -14.24
CA GLY A 55 -12.25 1.11 -13.38
C GLY A 55 -10.89 0.40 -13.40
N GLU A 56 -10.67 -0.56 -14.29
CA GLU A 56 -9.42 -1.30 -14.40
C GLU A 56 -8.39 -0.54 -15.23
N PHE A 57 -7.12 -0.65 -14.84
CA PHE A 57 -6.00 -0.04 -15.55
C PHE A 57 -4.73 -0.91 -15.44
N SER A 58 -3.82 -0.74 -16.40
CA SER A 58 -2.53 -1.41 -16.39
C SER A 58 -1.46 -0.56 -17.06
N THR A 59 -0.22 -0.68 -16.56
CA THR A 59 0.96 -0.04 -17.15
C THR A 59 2.20 -0.89 -16.89
N GLU A 60 3.29 -0.59 -17.60
CA GLU A 60 4.56 -1.29 -17.46
C GLU A 60 5.71 -0.29 -17.38
N PHE A 61 6.71 -0.62 -16.54
CA PHE A 61 7.96 0.13 -16.46
C PHE A 61 9.14 -0.76 -16.85
N ASN A 62 9.93 -0.32 -17.82
CA ASN A 62 11.19 -0.97 -18.16
C ASN A 62 12.32 -0.42 -17.29
N VAL A 63 12.98 -1.31 -16.54
CA VAL A 63 13.99 -0.95 -15.55
C VAL A 63 15.43 -1.02 -16.06
N SER A 64 15.66 -1.47 -17.31
CA SER A 64 17.01 -1.73 -17.86
C SER A 64 17.97 -0.55 -17.76
N ASN A 65 17.44 0.68 -17.69
CA ASN A 65 18.23 1.91 -17.59
C ASN A 65 18.21 2.53 -16.19
N TRP A 66 17.64 1.84 -15.19
CA TRP A 66 17.63 2.31 -13.82
C TRP A 66 18.98 2.01 -13.17
N LYS A 67 19.62 3.04 -12.65
CA LYS A 67 21.05 3.00 -12.30
C LYS A 67 21.33 2.79 -10.81
N GLN A 68 20.36 3.05 -9.96
CA GLN A 68 20.50 2.85 -8.53
C GLN A 68 19.96 1.48 -8.15
N ASP A 69 20.72 0.76 -7.35
CA ASP A 69 20.25 -0.49 -6.77
C ASP A 69 19.43 -0.23 -5.51
N GLY A 70 18.35 -0.99 -5.33
CA GLY A 70 17.50 -0.92 -4.14
C GLY A 70 16.01 -0.84 -4.44
N MET A 71 15.24 -0.44 -3.42
CA MET A 71 13.78 -0.41 -3.44
C MET A 71 13.27 0.88 -4.10
N TYR A 72 12.79 0.78 -5.32
CA TYR A 72 12.12 1.89 -6.01
C TYR A 72 10.71 2.07 -5.48
N ILE A 73 10.30 3.32 -5.31
CA ILE A 73 9.01 3.71 -4.74
C ILE A 73 8.07 4.05 -5.88
N ILE A 74 7.04 3.22 -6.10
CA ILE A 74 6.02 3.42 -7.13
C ILE A 74 4.75 3.92 -6.45
N LYS A 75 4.33 5.14 -6.79
CA LYS A 75 3.09 5.73 -6.29
C LYS A 75 2.10 5.88 -7.44
N ALA A 76 0.90 5.31 -7.27
CA ALA A 76 -0.26 5.56 -8.10
C ALA A 76 -1.20 6.53 -7.40
N SER A 77 -1.72 7.53 -8.09
CA SER A 77 -2.67 8.50 -7.54
C SER A 77 -3.70 8.93 -8.58
N GLN A 78 -4.95 9.10 -8.13
CA GLN A 78 -6.04 9.62 -8.95
C GLN A 78 -6.73 10.77 -8.20
N GLY A 79 -6.57 11.98 -8.72
CA GLY A 79 -7.00 13.20 -8.05
C GLY A 79 -6.17 13.51 -6.79
N THR A 80 -6.78 14.16 -5.81
CA THR A 80 -6.10 14.67 -4.59
C THR A 80 -6.43 13.87 -3.32
N SER A 81 -7.37 12.93 -3.40
CA SER A 81 -7.78 12.14 -2.23
C SER A 81 -6.80 11.01 -1.94
N LEU A 82 -6.41 10.86 -0.67
CA LEU A 82 -5.56 9.75 -0.22
C LEU A 82 -6.20 8.38 -0.42
N LEU A 83 -7.54 8.32 -0.47
CA LEU A 83 -8.28 7.09 -0.76
C LEU A 83 -7.95 6.53 -2.16
N TYR A 84 -7.52 7.38 -3.08
CA TYR A 84 -7.10 7.02 -4.43
C TYR A 84 -5.58 7.25 -4.61
N SER A 85 -4.80 6.92 -3.59
CA SER A 85 -3.34 7.01 -3.62
C SER A 85 -2.74 5.78 -2.95
N ILE A 86 -1.93 5.03 -3.70
CA ILE A 86 -1.27 3.81 -3.24
C ILE A 86 0.22 3.88 -3.55
N THR A 87 1.03 3.36 -2.65
CA THR A 87 2.48 3.26 -2.82
C THR A 87 2.90 1.81 -2.70
N LEU A 88 3.69 1.34 -3.66
CA LEU A 88 4.35 0.03 -3.68
C LEU A 88 5.86 0.22 -3.75
N ASN A 89 6.60 -0.78 -3.29
CA ASN A 89 8.06 -0.83 -3.43
C ASN A 89 8.46 -2.05 -4.27
N VAL A 90 9.38 -1.85 -5.21
CA VAL A 90 9.93 -2.93 -6.05
C VAL A 90 11.44 -2.84 -6.06
N GLU A 91 12.10 -3.96 -5.78
CA GLU A 91 13.57 -4.04 -5.79
C GLU A 91 14.10 -4.16 -7.22
N VAL A 92 15.10 -3.33 -7.52
CA VAL A 92 15.84 -3.36 -8.80
C VAL A 92 17.33 -3.33 -8.50
N THR A 93 18.08 -4.25 -9.10
CA THR A 93 19.53 -4.32 -8.96
C THR A 93 20.17 -4.51 -10.33
N GLY A 94 21.12 -3.66 -10.69
CA GLY A 94 21.79 -3.72 -12.00
C GLY A 94 20.86 -3.53 -13.20
N GLY A 95 19.71 -2.86 -13.03
CA GLY A 95 18.69 -2.70 -14.08
C GLY A 95 17.84 -3.96 -14.31
N MET A 96 17.83 -4.89 -13.34
CA MET A 96 17.00 -6.09 -13.33
C MET A 96 16.11 -6.12 -12.09
N THR A 97 14.92 -6.67 -12.22
CA THR A 97 13.96 -6.82 -11.13
C THR A 97 14.25 -8.05 -10.27
N ALA A 98 14.02 -7.93 -8.96
CA ALA A 98 13.78 -9.10 -8.11
C ALA A 98 12.36 -9.64 -8.35
N GLU A 99 12.14 -10.92 -8.08
CA GLU A 99 10.79 -11.50 -8.10
C GLU A 99 9.87 -10.70 -7.18
N THR A 100 8.79 -10.19 -7.73
CA THR A 100 7.83 -9.35 -6.99
C THR A 100 6.41 -9.74 -7.34
N SER A 101 5.59 -9.94 -6.30
CA SER A 101 4.13 -10.07 -6.40
C SER A 101 3.52 -9.40 -5.18
N THR A 102 3.21 -8.11 -5.29
CA THR A 102 2.72 -7.30 -4.17
C THR A 102 1.43 -6.63 -4.55
N THR A 103 0.41 -6.72 -3.69
CA THR A 103 -0.89 -6.06 -3.86
C THR A 103 -1.18 -5.17 -2.67
N GLU A 104 -1.56 -3.92 -2.93
CA GLU A 104 -2.01 -2.95 -1.94
C GLU A 104 -3.40 -2.45 -2.31
N SER A 105 -4.22 -2.15 -1.30
CA SER A 105 -5.58 -1.69 -1.50
C SER A 105 -5.98 -0.64 -0.46
N SER A 106 -6.60 0.43 -0.93
CA SER A 106 -7.25 1.45 -0.11
C SER A 106 -8.78 1.36 -0.15
N ILE A 107 -9.33 0.26 -0.69
CA ILE A 107 -10.78 0.11 -0.87
C ILE A 107 -11.47 -0.04 0.48
N VAL A 108 -12.42 0.87 0.76
CA VAL A 108 -13.29 0.84 1.93
C VAL A 108 -14.69 0.42 1.50
N SER A 109 -15.19 -0.68 2.06
CA SER A 109 -16.54 -1.17 1.82
C SER A 109 -17.53 -0.45 2.71
N ASN A 110 -18.39 0.39 2.14
CA ASN A 110 -19.55 0.94 2.83
C ASN A 110 -20.68 -0.10 2.81
N GLN A 111 -20.72 -0.98 3.79
CA GLN A 111 -21.89 -1.82 4.00
C GLN A 111 -23.01 -0.98 4.63
N SER A 112 -24.12 -0.86 3.92
CA SER A 112 -25.38 -0.39 4.49
C SER A 112 -25.85 -1.42 5.52
N ASN A 113 -26.04 -0.97 6.75
CA ASN A 113 -26.59 -1.77 7.83
C ASN A 113 -27.98 -2.29 7.45
N ASP A 114 -28.05 -3.55 7.05
CA ASP A 114 -29.22 -4.39 7.29
C ASP A 114 -28.71 -5.83 7.46
N ASP A 115 -28.84 -6.29 8.67
CA ASP A 115 -28.56 -7.61 9.21
C ASP A 115 -27.25 -7.78 10.01
N LEU A 116 -27.46 -8.03 11.28
CA LEU A 116 -26.47 -8.32 12.32
C LEU A 116 -25.62 -9.55 11.97
N ASN A 117 -24.48 -9.34 11.34
CA ASN A 117 -23.39 -10.28 11.39
C ASN A 117 -22.07 -9.52 11.43
N VAL A 118 -21.40 -9.62 12.58
CA VAL A 118 -20.09 -9.00 12.82
C VAL A 118 -19.05 -9.77 11.99
N GLU A 119 -18.79 -9.31 10.78
CA GLU A 119 -17.56 -9.68 10.08
C GLU A 119 -16.55 -8.55 10.21
N SER A 120 -15.47 -8.83 10.93
CA SER A 120 -14.34 -7.95 11.07
C SER A 120 -13.66 -7.76 9.69
N ASN A 121 -13.64 -6.54 9.16
CA ASN A 121 -12.83 -6.19 8.01
C ASN A 121 -11.35 -6.10 8.45
N SER A 122 -10.64 -7.20 8.30
CA SER A 122 -9.19 -7.19 8.40
C SER A 122 -8.60 -6.82 7.02
N ILE A 123 -7.91 -5.70 6.95
CA ILE A 123 -7.00 -5.43 5.84
C ILE A 123 -5.76 -6.28 6.09
N SER A 124 -5.68 -7.41 5.41
CA SER A 124 -4.51 -8.28 5.45
C SER A 124 -3.61 -7.97 4.27
N SER A 125 -2.48 -7.32 4.52
CA SER A 125 -1.37 -7.33 3.58
C SER A 125 -0.56 -8.59 3.87
N THR A 126 -0.70 -9.62 3.05
CA THR A 126 0.18 -10.78 3.10
C THR A 126 1.40 -10.49 2.23
N THR A 127 2.46 -10.01 2.85
CA THR A 127 3.81 -10.09 2.29
C THR A 127 4.45 -11.35 2.84
N GLU A 128 4.66 -12.34 2.01
CA GLU A 128 5.49 -13.47 2.39
C GLU A 128 6.94 -13.00 2.54
N ASP A 129 7.42 -13.15 3.79
CA ASP A 129 8.82 -13.26 4.22
C ASP A 129 9.75 -12.08 3.94
N ARG A 130 9.53 -10.95 4.59
CA ARG A 130 10.49 -9.92 5.08
C ARG A 130 9.74 -8.64 5.41
N GLY A 131 9.17 -8.55 6.54
CA GLY A 131 8.60 -7.26 6.75
C GLY A 131 7.73 -7.14 7.96
N LEU A 132 6.97 -6.14 7.88
CA LEU A 132 5.96 -5.74 8.82
C LEU A 132 4.59 -6.02 8.18
N SER A 133 3.78 -6.82 8.83
CA SER A 133 2.34 -6.92 8.54
C SER A 133 1.56 -6.13 9.57
N ILE A 134 0.50 -5.48 9.16
CA ILE A 134 -0.36 -4.69 10.04
C ILE A 134 -1.82 -4.91 9.65
N ALA A 135 -2.68 -5.02 10.65
CA ALA A 135 -4.13 -5.02 10.51
C ALA A 135 -4.72 -3.97 11.44
N ALA A 136 -5.70 -3.22 10.97
CA ALA A 136 -6.43 -2.26 11.77
C ALA A 136 -7.91 -2.65 11.79
N ASN A 137 -8.50 -2.65 12.98
CA ASN A 137 -9.90 -2.97 13.21
C ASN A 137 -10.56 -1.82 13.99
N ALA A 138 -11.62 -1.26 13.41
CA ALA A 138 -12.40 -0.22 14.06
C ALA A 138 -13.88 -0.58 14.01
N MET A 139 -14.58 -0.41 15.13
CA MET A 139 -16.03 -0.58 15.19
C MET A 139 -16.72 0.78 15.00
N GLU A 140 -17.84 0.79 14.28
CA GLU A 140 -18.65 1.98 14.11
C GLU A 140 -19.14 2.51 15.47
N GLY A 141 -18.91 3.81 15.70
CA GLY A 141 -19.26 4.47 16.97
C GLY A 141 -18.21 4.29 18.08
N SER A 142 -17.10 3.60 17.83
CA SER A 142 -15.95 3.55 18.73
C SER A 142 -15.00 4.70 18.43
N ASP A 143 -14.37 5.23 19.47
CA ASP A 143 -13.25 6.17 19.40
C ASP A 143 -11.89 5.47 19.43
N THR A 144 -11.88 4.12 19.36
CA THR A 144 -10.68 3.28 19.44
C THR A 144 -10.49 2.48 18.17
N ILE A 145 -9.26 2.44 17.67
CA ILE A 145 -8.80 1.59 16.57
C ILE A 145 -7.84 0.57 17.15
N GLU A 146 -8.18 -0.72 17.06
CA GLU A 146 -7.30 -1.82 17.40
C GLU A 146 -6.32 -2.07 16.24
N ILE A 147 -5.02 -2.09 16.53
CA ILE A 147 -3.97 -2.39 15.56
C ILE A 147 -3.24 -3.64 16.02
N THR A 148 -3.17 -4.62 15.14
CA THR A 148 -2.41 -5.85 15.34
C THR A 148 -1.44 -6.06 14.18
N GLY A 149 -0.36 -6.80 14.40
CA GLY A 149 0.58 -7.08 13.33
C GLY A 149 1.70 -8.01 13.74
N GLN A 150 2.56 -8.27 12.77
CA GLN A 150 3.73 -9.11 12.95
C GLN A 150 4.93 -8.49 12.23
N THR A 151 6.10 -8.58 12.84
CA THR A 151 7.38 -8.14 12.26
C THR A 151 8.44 -9.22 12.38
N SER A 152 9.31 -9.33 11.39
CA SER A 152 10.51 -10.17 11.48
C SER A 152 11.62 -9.55 12.34
N LYS A 153 11.47 -8.27 12.73
CA LYS A 153 12.44 -7.52 13.55
C LYS A 153 11.98 -7.47 15.01
N THR A 154 12.24 -8.53 15.74
CA THR A 154 11.81 -8.67 17.14
C THR A 154 12.56 -7.80 18.15
N ASN A 155 13.67 -7.15 17.73
CA ASN A 155 14.51 -6.30 18.58
C ASN A 155 14.37 -4.80 18.26
N GLU A 156 13.43 -4.44 17.39
CA GLU A 156 13.16 -3.05 17.00
C GLU A 156 11.70 -2.72 17.30
N ASP A 157 11.46 -1.53 17.85
CA ASP A 157 10.09 -1.08 18.11
C ASP A 157 9.38 -0.69 16.82
N VAL A 158 8.09 -0.97 16.75
CA VAL A 158 7.20 -0.53 15.67
C VAL A 158 6.61 0.83 16.05
N THR A 159 6.81 1.83 15.22
CA THR A 159 6.25 3.18 15.40
C THR A 159 5.06 3.38 14.49
N PHE A 160 3.93 3.76 15.07
CA PHE A 160 2.70 4.12 14.37
C PHE A 160 2.57 5.62 14.26
N THR A 161 2.19 6.08 13.09
CA THR A 161 1.84 7.48 12.86
C THR A 161 0.43 7.53 12.27
N VAL A 162 -0.49 8.16 12.98
CA VAL A 162 -1.85 8.40 12.52
C VAL A 162 -1.97 9.82 12.01
N THR A 163 -2.41 9.96 10.79
CA THR A 163 -2.67 11.26 10.17
C THR A 163 -4.13 11.37 9.77
N SER A 164 -4.70 12.55 9.98
CA SER A 164 -6.05 12.88 9.51
C SER A 164 -6.10 12.98 7.98
N PRO A 165 -7.29 12.93 7.36
CA PRO A 165 -7.45 13.03 5.91
C PRO A 165 -6.86 14.31 5.28
N ASN A 166 -6.71 15.38 6.06
CA ASN A 166 -6.07 16.63 5.64
C ASN A 166 -4.55 16.66 5.87
N GLY A 167 -3.95 15.50 6.29
CA GLY A 167 -2.51 15.35 6.46
C GLY A 167 -1.96 15.80 7.82
N ASN A 168 -2.80 16.24 8.76
CA ASN A 168 -2.35 16.62 10.10
C ASN A 168 -2.04 15.37 10.93
N LEU A 169 -0.96 15.42 11.70
CA LEU A 169 -0.61 14.40 12.68
C LEU A 169 -1.68 14.36 13.78
N VAL A 170 -2.27 13.18 13.97
CA VAL A 170 -3.28 12.93 15.02
C VAL A 170 -2.63 12.23 16.20
N SER A 171 -1.86 11.17 15.96
CA SER A 171 -1.23 10.38 17.00
C SER A 171 0.09 9.78 16.52
N VAL A 172 1.00 9.59 17.46
CA VAL A 172 2.21 8.77 17.29
C VAL A 172 2.26 7.83 18.48
N ASP A 173 2.41 6.54 18.21
CA ASP A 173 2.56 5.52 19.23
C ASP A 173 3.70 4.56 18.87
N GLN A 174 4.26 3.87 19.85
CA GLN A 174 5.38 2.96 19.68
C GLN A 174 5.17 1.72 20.52
N ILE A 175 5.36 0.55 19.91
CA ILE A 175 5.21 -0.74 20.57
C ILE A 175 6.38 -1.67 20.28
N SER A 176 6.83 -2.40 21.29
CA SER A 176 7.84 -3.45 21.16
C SER A 176 7.12 -4.76 20.78
N PRO A 177 7.53 -5.39 19.69
CA PRO A 177 7.04 -6.74 19.35
C PRO A 177 7.43 -7.75 20.43
N ASP A 178 6.69 -8.82 20.53
CA ASP A 178 7.08 -9.96 21.34
C ASP A 178 8.20 -10.81 20.69
N THR A 179 8.61 -11.89 21.34
CA THR A 179 9.68 -12.77 20.84
C THR A 179 9.33 -13.49 19.52
N SER A 180 8.06 -13.57 19.17
CA SER A 180 7.55 -14.11 17.91
C SER A 180 7.40 -13.05 16.83
N GLY A 181 7.58 -11.79 17.19
CA GLY A 181 7.38 -10.63 16.32
C GLY A 181 5.94 -10.11 16.31
N ASP A 182 5.05 -10.66 17.13
CA ASP A 182 3.66 -10.21 17.20
C ASP A 182 3.55 -8.93 18.05
N PHE A 183 2.64 -8.05 17.66
CA PHE A 183 2.31 -6.85 18.41
C PHE A 183 0.82 -6.49 18.28
N ALA A 184 0.30 -5.85 19.33
CA ALA A 184 -1.06 -5.32 19.37
C ALA A 184 -1.10 -4.02 20.18
N THR A 185 -1.83 -3.02 19.69
CA THR A 185 -2.06 -1.75 20.39
C THR A 185 -3.42 -1.17 20.01
N ASP A 186 -3.93 -0.30 20.87
CA ASP A 186 -5.15 0.46 20.65
C ASP A 186 -4.80 1.95 20.51
N ILE A 187 -5.36 2.59 19.50
CA ILE A 187 -5.23 4.04 19.28
C ILE A 187 -6.60 4.69 19.50
N SER A 188 -6.66 5.67 20.38
CA SER A 188 -7.88 6.42 20.72
C SER A 188 -7.72 7.92 20.45
#